data_bc46732d5935f0ce6852c811893cfb65
#
_entry.id   bc46732d5935f0ce6852c811893cfb65
#
_cell.length_a   1.000
_cell.length_b   1.000
_cell.length_c   1.000
_cell.angle_alpha   90.00
_cell.angle_beta   90.00
_cell.angle_gamma   90.00
#
_symmetry.space_group_name_H-M   'P 1'
#
loop_
_entity.id
_entity.type
_entity.pdbx_description
1 polymer ?
#
loop_
_entity_poly.entity_id
_entity_poly.type
_entity_poly.pdbx_seq_one_letter_code
_entity_poly.pdbx_strand_id
1 'polypeptide(L)'
;MTAAAIPAATRRAVPRWLAEGRALPVAAVLAVLLVVWYAASVWLNEPQSREQLDRAGAPWTAADLVAHAWSMERPVLPAPHQIGVELYESVLNRPIDSRRSLVYHAQVTLSATLAGFAIGVALGILLAIGIVHLRTLDRSLMPWIIASQTIPILAIAPMVVVVLGNLGFTGLLPKAVISGYLSFFPVTIGMVKGLRSPDPLQLDLMRTYSADRAQVFAKLRWPAAVGFLFPSLKVAIALALVGAIVAELPTGAQAGLGARLLTGSYYGQTVQIWAALLMASFLAMLVVGAVGLAERAAVRLRGGRL
;
A
#
# COMPACT_ATOMS: atom_id res chain seq x y z
N MET A 1 40.46 55.83 4.14
CA MET A 1 39.02 55.64 3.85
C MET A 1 38.76 54.16 3.73
N THR A 2 38.30 53.58 4.82
CA THR A 2 38.03 52.13 4.98
C THR A 2 36.57 51.85 4.62
N ALA A 3 36.34 51.10 3.54
CA ALA A 3 35.01 50.66 3.13
C ALA A 3 34.51 49.56 4.07
N ALA A 4 33.46 49.84 4.80
CA ALA A 4 32.78 48.88 5.67
C ALA A 4 32.06 47.80 4.83
N ALA A 5 32.44 46.54 5.05
CA ALA A 5 31.78 45.39 4.46
C ALA A 5 30.37 45.19 5.07
N ILE A 6 29.34 45.24 4.25
CA ILE A 6 27.94 44.93 4.61
C ILE A 6 27.84 43.43 4.88
N PRO A 7 27.35 42.97 6.03
CA PRO A 7 27.19 41.54 6.29
C PRO A 7 26.15 40.93 5.36
N ALA A 8 26.53 39.86 4.69
CA ALA A 8 25.62 39.05 3.86
C ALA A 8 24.46 38.50 4.71
N ALA A 9 23.25 39.00 4.47
CA ALA A 9 22.05 38.51 5.09
C ALA A 9 21.92 37.01 4.84
N THR A 10 21.84 36.23 5.89
CA THR A 10 21.57 34.81 5.88
C THR A 10 20.22 34.54 5.17
N ARG A 11 20.30 34.24 3.87
CA ARG A 11 19.14 33.75 3.14
C ARG A 11 18.72 32.42 3.79
N ARG A 12 17.62 32.44 4.55
CA ARG A 12 16.93 31.21 4.97
C ARG A 12 16.73 30.36 3.74
N ALA A 13 17.33 29.17 3.72
CA ALA A 13 17.21 28.22 2.63
C ALA A 13 15.72 27.81 2.54
N VAL A 14 15.01 28.40 1.62
CA VAL A 14 13.65 27.99 1.27
C VAL A 14 13.74 26.55 0.74
N PRO A 15 12.97 25.59 1.28
CA PRO A 15 12.99 24.22 0.80
C PRO A 15 12.83 24.17 -0.72
N ARG A 16 13.63 23.35 -1.41
CA ARG A 16 13.66 23.29 -2.89
C ARG A 16 12.29 23.09 -3.53
N TRP A 17 11.38 22.37 -2.89
CA TRP A 17 10.00 22.15 -3.35
C TRP A 17 9.15 23.43 -3.37
N LEU A 18 9.44 24.42 -2.49
CA LEU A 18 8.82 25.75 -2.54
C LEU A 18 9.46 26.64 -3.61
N ALA A 19 10.77 26.51 -3.83
CA ALA A 19 11.50 27.30 -4.82
C ALA A 19 11.20 26.85 -6.27
N GLU A 20 10.86 25.58 -6.50
CA GLU A 20 10.53 25.02 -7.84
C GLU A 20 9.10 25.30 -8.29
N GLY A 21 8.31 26.11 -7.59
CA GLY A 21 6.96 26.53 -7.99
C GLY A 21 5.89 25.42 -8.03
N ARG A 22 6.22 24.19 -7.59
CA ARG A 22 5.30 23.04 -7.62
C ARG A 22 4.33 23.00 -6.44
N ALA A 23 4.64 23.66 -5.34
CA ALA A 23 3.79 23.64 -4.14
C ALA A 23 2.44 24.32 -4.37
N LEU A 24 2.41 25.43 -5.08
CA LEU A 24 1.18 26.18 -5.35
C LEU A 24 0.18 25.40 -6.23
N PRO A 25 0.57 24.79 -7.37
CA PRO A 25 -0.33 23.95 -8.15
C PRO A 25 -0.87 22.76 -7.35
N VAL A 26 -0.03 22.09 -6.57
CA VAL A 26 -0.46 20.95 -5.73
C VAL A 26 -1.44 21.41 -4.67
N ALA A 27 -1.15 22.52 -3.96
CA ALA A 27 -2.06 23.08 -2.97
C ALA A 27 -3.41 23.53 -3.59
N ALA A 28 -3.38 24.12 -4.79
CA ALA A 28 -4.59 24.51 -5.51
C ALA A 28 -5.45 23.29 -5.88
N VAL A 29 -4.85 22.21 -6.40
CA VAL A 29 -5.58 20.98 -6.70
C VAL A 29 -6.17 20.35 -5.44
N LEU A 30 -5.41 20.29 -4.35
CA LEU A 30 -5.90 19.76 -3.08
C LEU A 30 -7.06 20.62 -2.52
N ALA A 31 -6.96 21.94 -2.62
CA ALA A 31 -8.04 22.85 -2.19
C ALA A 31 -9.30 22.62 -3.02
N VAL A 32 -9.19 22.53 -4.34
CA VAL A 32 -10.33 22.22 -5.23
C VAL A 32 -10.95 20.88 -4.88
N LEU A 33 -10.15 19.84 -4.67
CA LEU A 33 -10.65 18.51 -4.28
C LEU A 33 -11.39 18.56 -2.93
N LEU A 34 -10.86 19.29 -1.95
CA LEU A 34 -11.54 19.49 -0.66
C LEU A 34 -12.88 20.24 -0.81
N VAL A 35 -12.90 21.31 -1.59
CA VAL A 35 -14.16 22.05 -1.85
C VAL A 35 -15.20 21.17 -2.53
N VAL A 36 -14.78 20.42 -3.56
CA VAL A 36 -15.67 19.45 -4.24
C VAL A 36 -16.15 18.38 -3.28
N TRP A 37 -15.30 17.87 -2.39
CA TRP A 37 -15.70 16.87 -1.40
C TRP A 37 -16.72 17.42 -0.40
N TYR A 38 -16.50 18.63 0.15
CA TYR A 38 -17.47 19.28 1.05
C TYR A 38 -18.81 19.55 0.35
N ALA A 39 -18.79 20.01 -0.90
CA ALA A 39 -20.01 20.20 -1.68
C ALA A 39 -20.74 18.88 -1.96
N ALA A 40 -20.00 17.83 -2.35
CA ALA A 40 -20.53 16.49 -2.58
C ALA A 40 -21.12 15.88 -1.29
N SER A 41 -20.49 16.13 -0.13
CA SER A 41 -21.02 15.64 1.14
C SER A 41 -22.38 16.27 1.48
N VAL A 42 -22.57 17.55 1.20
CA VAL A 42 -23.88 18.20 1.38
C VAL A 42 -24.89 17.61 0.40
N TRP A 43 -24.54 17.53 -0.88
CA TRP A 43 -25.45 17.04 -1.93
C TRP A 43 -25.91 15.60 -1.71
N LEU A 44 -25.01 14.71 -1.34
CA LEU A 44 -25.34 13.30 -1.11
C LEU A 44 -26.10 13.06 0.20
N ASN A 45 -25.88 13.89 1.21
CA ASN A 45 -26.55 13.79 2.50
C ASN A 45 -27.85 14.59 2.57
N GLU A 46 -28.14 15.46 1.57
CA GLU A 46 -29.31 16.35 1.55
C GLU A 46 -30.63 15.62 1.80
N PRO A 47 -30.99 14.52 1.09
CA PRO A 47 -32.29 13.85 1.28
C PRO A 47 -32.50 13.37 2.72
N GLN A 48 -31.46 12.76 3.29
CA GLN A 48 -31.51 12.23 4.66
C GLN A 48 -31.50 13.36 5.70
N SER A 49 -30.75 14.44 5.43
CA SER A 49 -30.72 15.62 6.32
C SER A 49 -32.06 16.34 6.35
N ARG A 50 -32.72 16.50 5.21
CA ARG A 50 -34.09 17.11 5.13
C ARG A 50 -35.10 16.27 5.91
N GLU A 51 -35.12 14.95 5.68
CA GLU A 51 -36.05 14.08 6.38
C GLU A 51 -35.86 14.12 7.89
N GLN A 52 -34.64 14.23 8.40
CA GLN A 52 -34.36 14.31 9.83
C GLN A 52 -34.77 15.67 10.41
N LEU A 53 -34.50 16.76 9.68
CA LEU A 53 -34.90 18.13 10.09
C LEU A 53 -36.41 18.29 10.07
N ASP A 54 -37.11 17.78 9.06
CA ASP A 54 -38.56 17.80 8.96
C ASP A 54 -39.25 17.01 10.10
N ARG A 55 -38.66 15.86 10.48
CA ARG A 55 -39.12 15.04 11.63
C ARG A 55 -38.92 15.78 12.97
N ALA A 56 -37.89 16.62 13.07
CA ALA A 56 -37.66 17.44 14.28
C ALA A 56 -38.73 18.54 14.48
N GLY A 57 -39.54 18.87 13.45
CA GLY A 57 -40.68 19.78 13.53
C GLY A 57 -40.33 21.24 13.75
N ALA A 58 -39.08 21.64 13.76
CA ALA A 58 -38.62 23.01 13.87
C ALA A 58 -38.41 23.62 12.46
N PRO A 59 -38.69 24.89 12.22
CA PRO A 59 -38.37 25.56 10.96
C PRO A 59 -36.84 25.57 10.77
N TRP A 60 -36.37 25.11 9.61
CA TRP A 60 -34.95 25.07 9.29
C TRP A 60 -34.62 25.90 8.03
N THR A 61 -33.38 26.35 7.95
CA THR A 61 -32.83 27.14 6.84
C THR A 61 -31.84 26.29 6.02
N ALA A 62 -31.42 26.79 4.86
CA ALA A 62 -30.39 26.17 4.07
C ALA A 62 -29.04 26.03 4.83
N ALA A 63 -28.74 26.97 5.73
CA ALA A 63 -27.55 26.90 6.57
C ALA A 63 -27.67 25.77 7.60
N ASP A 64 -28.84 25.54 8.18
CA ASP A 64 -29.07 24.42 9.11
C ASP A 64 -28.96 23.08 8.40
N LEU A 65 -29.41 22.96 7.16
CA LEU A 65 -29.27 21.78 6.34
C LEU A 65 -27.79 21.46 6.08
N VAL A 66 -26.98 22.44 5.71
CA VAL A 66 -25.55 22.28 5.49
C VAL A 66 -24.84 21.85 6.78
N ALA A 67 -25.12 22.53 7.89
CA ALA A 67 -24.56 22.23 9.20
C ALA A 67 -24.92 20.81 9.64
N HIS A 68 -26.19 20.43 9.47
CA HIS A 68 -26.67 19.09 9.78
C HIS A 68 -26.01 18.02 8.90
N ALA A 69 -25.90 18.24 7.57
CA ALA A 69 -25.26 17.33 6.63
C ALA A 69 -23.79 17.06 6.98
N TRP A 70 -23.09 18.04 7.58
CA TRP A 70 -21.71 17.92 8.03
C TRP A 70 -21.54 17.35 9.43
N SER A 71 -22.61 17.23 10.21
CA SER A 71 -22.58 16.72 11.59
C SER A 71 -23.29 15.39 11.78
N MET A 72 -23.83 14.80 10.72
CA MET A 72 -24.54 13.51 10.78
C MET A 72 -23.65 12.39 11.33
N GLU A 73 -24.18 11.57 12.23
CA GLU A 73 -23.49 10.39 12.75
C GLU A 73 -23.28 9.29 11.69
N ARG A 74 -24.21 9.16 10.75
CA ARG A 74 -24.18 8.14 9.67
C ARG A 74 -24.47 8.79 8.33
N PRO A 75 -23.55 9.62 7.81
CA PRO A 75 -23.72 10.27 6.52
C PRO A 75 -23.55 9.25 5.38
N VAL A 76 -24.14 9.51 4.22
CA VAL A 76 -23.83 8.76 2.99
C VAL A 76 -22.38 9.01 2.58
N LEU A 77 -21.96 10.29 2.55
CA LEU A 77 -20.56 10.70 2.35
C LEU A 77 -20.12 11.56 3.53
N PRO A 78 -19.19 11.11 4.37
CA PRO A 78 -18.71 11.91 5.49
C PRO A 78 -17.91 13.13 5.02
N ALA A 79 -18.05 14.22 5.73
CA ALA A 79 -17.23 15.40 5.52
C ALA A 79 -15.79 15.15 5.98
N PRO A 80 -14.76 15.74 5.31
CA PRO A 80 -13.36 15.49 5.64
C PRO A 80 -12.98 15.70 7.11
N HIS A 81 -13.58 16.69 7.78
CA HIS A 81 -13.31 16.93 9.20
C HIS A 81 -13.85 15.81 10.11
N GLN A 82 -14.99 15.18 9.78
CA GLN A 82 -15.51 14.04 10.53
C GLN A 82 -14.55 12.86 10.51
N ILE A 83 -13.94 12.60 9.32
CA ILE A 83 -12.94 11.55 9.16
C ILE A 83 -11.68 11.89 9.97
N GLY A 84 -11.28 13.18 9.96
CA GLY A 84 -10.14 13.66 10.75
C GLY A 84 -10.34 13.46 12.25
N VAL A 85 -11.53 13.78 12.76
CA VAL A 85 -11.90 13.57 14.17
C VAL A 85 -11.90 12.09 14.53
N GLU A 86 -12.53 11.22 13.71
CA GLU A 86 -12.54 9.76 13.93
C GLU A 86 -11.12 9.18 13.91
N LEU A 87 -10.26 9.64 13.00
CA LEU A 87 -8.84 9.24 12.98
C LEU A 87 -8.13 9.66 14.27
N TYR A 88 -8.30 10.91 14.70
CA TYR A 88 -7.71 11.40 15.92
C TYR A 88 -8.15 10.58 17.15
N GLU A 89 -9.45 10.36 17.30
CA GLU A 89 -9.99 9.56 18.40
C GLU A 89 -9.53 8.09 18.36
N SER A 90 -9.56 7.46 17.18
CA SER A 90 -9.25 6.05 17.02
C SER A 90 -7.75 5.75 17.14
N VAL A 91 -6.89 6.73 16.83
CA VAL A 91 -5.42 6.55 16.86
C VAL A 91 -4.83 7.00 18.18
N LEU A 92 -5.26 8.16 18.73
CA LEU A 92 -4.62 8.79 19.88
C LEU A 92 -5.37 8.59 21.20
N ASN A 93 -6.72 8.60 21.17
CA ASN A 93 -7.52 8.55 22.38
C ASN A 93 -7.90 7.12 22.82
N ARG A 94 -7.69 6.12 21.96
CA ARG A 94 -7.98 4.71 22.31
C ARG A 94 -6.71 3.94 22.60
N PRO A 95 -6.69 3.08 23.63
CA PRO A 95 -5.55 2.20 23.89
C PRO A 95 -5.21 1.36 22.65
N ILE A 96 -3.91 1.15 22.40
CA ILE A 96 -3.40 0.48 21.19
C ILE A 96 -3.90 -0.97 21.08
N ASP A 97 -4.11 -1.64 22.20
CA ASP A 97 -4.62 -3.02 22.32
C ASP A 97 -6.15 -3.13 22.22
N SER A 98 -6.85 -2.01 22.21
CA SER A 98 -8.31 -1.98 22.08
C SER A 98 -8.75 -2.39 20.67
N ARG A 99 -9.74 -3.28 20.58
CA ARG A 99 -10.42 -3.63 19.32
C ARG A 99 -11.16 -2.46 18.64
N ARG A 100 -11.23 -1.31 19.31
CA ARG A 100 -11.78 -0.07 18.73
C ARG A 100 -10.69 0.83 18.15
N SER A 101 -9.42 0.57 18.43
CA SER A 101 -8.28 1.35 17.92
C SER A 101 -7.94 0.97 16.49
N LEU A 102 -7.77 1.97 15.61
CA LEU A 102 -7.27 1.74 14.25
C LEU A 102 -5.81 1.29 14.24
N VAL A 103 -5.02 1.66 15.27
CA VAL A 103 -3.62 1.21 15.39
C VAL A 103 -3.56 -0.30 15.59
N TYR A 104 -4.44 -0.88 16.42
CA TYR A 104 -4.56 -2.33 16.60
C TYR A 104 -4.85 -3.03 15.26
N HIS A 105 -5.85 -2.53 14.51
CA HIS A 105 -6.20 -3.10 13.22
C HIS A 105 -5.08 -2.94 12.19
N ALA A 106 -4.39 -1.80 12.18
CA ALA A 106 -3.23 -1.57 11.32
C ALA A 106 -2.07 -2.53 11.62
N GLN A 107 -1.78 -2.82 12.91
CA GLN A 107 -0.76 -3.79 13.31
C GLN A 107 -1.10 -5.21 12.82
N VAL A 108 -2.37 -5.62 12.94
CA VAL A 108 -2.82 -6.94 12.44
C VAL A 108 -2.65 -7.04 10.93
N THR A 109 -3.09 -6.03 10.18
CA THR A 109 -2.91 -5.98 8.72
C THR A 109 -1.44 -5.91 8.33
N LEU A 110 -0.63 -5.11 9.03
CA LEU A 110 0.81 -5.01 8.79
C LEU A 110 1.53 -6.33 8.99
N SER A 111 1.22 -7.06 10.06
CA SER A 111 1.83 -8.37 10.33
C SER A 111 1.52 -9.38 9.22
N ALA A 112 0.27 -9.41 8.74
CA ALA A 112 -0.14 -10.25 7.62
C ALA A 112 0.54 -9.84 6.31
N THR A 113 0.64 -8.53 6.06
CA THR A 113 1.33 -7.96 4.90
C THR A 113 2.80 -8.36 4.88
N LEU A 114 3.53 -8.16 5.99
CA LEU A 114 4.96 -8.46 6.06
C LEU A 114 5.23 -9.97 5.96
N ALA A 115 4.43 -10.81 6.62
CA ALA A 115 4.54 -12.26 6.52
C ALA A 115 4.28 -12.74 5.08
N GLY A 116 3.20 -12.27 4.45
CA GLY A 116 2.89 -12.60 3.06
C GLY A 116 3.92 -12.06 2.08
N PHE A 117 4.38 -10.83 2.27
CA PHE A 117 5.45 -10.25 1.47
C PHE A 117 6.73 -11.09 1.54
N ALA A 118 7.15 -11.51 2.73
CA ALA A 118 8.33 -12.36 2.90
C ALA A 118 8.17 -13.70 2.15
N ILE A 119 7.00 -14.35 2.27
CA ILE A 119 6.68 -15.58 1.53
C ILE A 119 6.70 -15.33 0.02
N GLY A 120 6.04 -14.28 -0.45
CA GLY A 120 5.96 -13.94 -1.87
C GLY A 120 7.32 -13.59 -2.47
N VAL A 121 8.15 -12.83 -1.75
CA VAL A 121 9.52 -12.50 -2.18
C VAL A 121 10.39 -13.76 -2.26
N ALA A 122 10.38 -14.62 -1.24
CA ALA A 122 11.15 -15.86 -1.24
C ALA A 122 10.72 -16.76 -2.40
N LEU A 123 9.41 -16.99 -2.55
CA LEU A 123 8.85 -17.80 -3.64
C LEU A 123 9.18 -17.19 -5.01
N GLY A 124 9.00 -15.87 -5.16
CA GLY A 124 9.26 -15.17 -6.42
C GLY A 124 10.72 -15.24 -6.87
N ILE A 125 11.67 -15.08 -5.94
CA ILE A 125 13.10 -15.22 -6.21
C ILE A 125 13.45 -16.67 -6.59
N LEU A 126 12.95 -17.65 -5.82
CA LEU A 126 13.21 -19.08 -6.09
C LEU A 126 12.67 -19.49 -7.46
N LEU A 127 11.43 -19.09 -7.78
CA LEU A 127 10.85 -19.34 -9.10
C LEU A 127 11.68 -18.69 -10.22
N ALA A 128 12.09 -17.45 -10.04
CA ALA A 128 12.88 -16.73 -11.04
C ALA A 128 14.24 -17.40 -11.29
N ILE A 129 14.93 -17.85 -10.23
CA ILE A 129 16.18 -18.58 -10.35
C ILE A 129 15.95 -19.89 -11.11
N GLY A 130 14.92 -20.66 -10.75
CA GLY A 130 14.57 -21.92 -11.43
C GLY A 130 14.26 -21.70 -12.91
N ILE A 131 13.44 -20.70 -13.23
CA ILE A 131 13.03 -20.36 -14.61
C ILE A 131 14.25 -19.96 -15.48
N VAL A 132 15.18 -19.19 -14.92
CA VAL A 132 16.36 -18.75 -15.69
C VAL A 132 17.36 -19.87 -15.92
N HIS A 133 17.47 -20.84 -15.00
CA HIS A 133 18.43 -21.94 -15.10
C HIS A 133 17.87 -23.16 -15.80
N LEU A 134 16.57 -23.42 -15.74
CA LEU A 134 15.94 -24.63 -16.27
C LEU A 134 14.91 -24.27 -17.36
N ARG A 135 15.26 -24.57 -18.61
CA ARG A 135 14.43 -24.30 -19.80
C ARG A 135 13.04 -24.98 -19.71
N THR A 136 12.98 -26.12 -19.02
CA THR A 136 11.72 -26.83 -18.75
C THR A 136 10.81 -25.97 -17.87
N LEU A 137 11.34 -25.41 -16.76
CA LEU A 137 10.55 -24.53 -15.87
C LEU A 137 10.12 -23.25 -16.56
N ASP A 138 10.96 -22.67 -17.40
CA ASP A 138 10.61 -21.50 -18.19
C ASP A 138 9.36 -21.76 -19.06
N ARG A 139 9.37 -22.84 -19.80
CA ARG A 139 8.28 -23.18 -20.72
C ARG A 139 7.02 -23.67 -20.01
N SER A 140 7.16 -24.33 -18.86
CA SER A 140 6.03 -24.88 -18.11
C SER A 140 5.42 -23.89 -17.12
N LEU A 141 6.22 -23.14 -16.34
CA LEU A 141 5.71 -22.30 -15.25
C LEU A 141 5.34 -20.89 -15.68
N MET A 142 6.04 -20.28 -16.65
CA MET A 142 5.74 -18.89 -17.05
C MET A 142 4.29 -18.66 -17.50
N PRO A 143 3.68 -19.53 -18.32
CA PRO A 143 2.27 -19.36 -18.67
C PRO A 143 1.34 -19.39 -17.45
N TRP A 144 1.61 -20.28 -16.49
CA TRP A 144 0.81 -20.39 -15.26
C TRP A 144 1.00 -19.22 -14.32
N ILE A 145 2.23 -18.71 -14.19
CA ILE A 145 2.53 -17.51 -13.41
C ILE A 145 1.76 -16.29 -13.95
N ILE A 146 1.73 -16.14 -15.28
CA ILE A 146 0.96 -15.06 -15.92
C ILE A 146 -0.54 -15.30 -15.74
N ALA A 147 -1.03 -16.51 -15.99
CA ALA A 147 -2.43 -16.86 -15.83
C ALA A 147 -2.94 -16.70 -14.39
N SER A 148 -2.07 -16.90 -13.38
CA SER A 148 -2.45 -16.73 -11.98
C SER A 148 -2.99 -15.33 -11.65
N GLN A 149 -2.57 -14.31 -12.41
CA GLN A 149 -3.02 -12.92 -12.21
C GLN A 149 -4.41 -12.64 -12.79
N THR A 150 -4.93 -13.53 -13.64
CA THR A 150 -6.29 -13.39 -14.19
C THR A 150 -7.37 -13.86 -13.22
N ILE A 151 -6.97 -14.59 -12.19
CA ILE A 151 -7.91 -15.14 -11.22
C ILE A 151 -8.29 -14.06 -10.19
N PRO A 152 -9.59 -13.73 -10.03
CA PRO A 152 -10.03 -12.69 -9.10
C PRO A 152 -9.73 -13.10 -7.65
N ILE A 153 -8.85 -12.34 -6.98
CA ILE A 153 -8.43 -12.65 -5.60
C ILE A 153 -9.62 -12.68 -4.62
N LEU A 154 -10.63 -11.84 -4.85
CA LEU A 154 -11.85 -11.80 -4.02
C LEU A 154 -12.63 -13.12 -4.06
N ALA A 155 -12.51 -13.89 -5.14
CA ALA A 155 -13.13 -15.21 -5.24
C ALA A 155 -12.30 -16.29 -4.53
N ILE A 156 -10.96 -16.19 -4.56
CA ILE A 156 -10.06 -17.17 -3.94
C ILE A 156 -9.96 -16.96 -2.42
N ALA A 157 -9.97 -15.72 -1.95
CA ALA A 157 -9.70 -15.41 -0.55
C ALA A 157 -10.61 -16.16 0.43
N PRO A 158 -11.96 -16.23 0.25
CA PRO A 158 -12.83 -17.01 1.14
C PRO A 158 -12.49 -18.50 1.12
N MET A 159 -12.17 -19.06 -0.05
CA MET A 159 -11.81 -20.48 -0.19
C MET A 159 -10.54 -20.82 0.59
N VAL A 160 -9.49 -20.00 0.44
CA VAL A 160 -8.22 -20.19 1.17
C VAL A 160 -8.45 -20.11 2.68
N VAL A 161 -9.24 -19.13 3.14
CA VAL A 161 -9.55 -18.96 4.57
C VAL A 161 -10.29 -20.18 5.12
N VAL A 162 -11.30 -20.69 4.39
CA VAL A 162 -12.09 -21.87 4.80
C VAL A 162 -11.24 -23.14 4.79
N VAL A 163 -10.49 -23.39 3.71
CA VAL A 163 -9.66 -24.59 3.61
C VAL A 163 -8.58 -24.63 4.69
N LEU A 164 -7.84 -23.52 4.88
CA LEU A 164 -6.81 -23.47 5.92
C LEU A 164 -7.43 -23.50 7.33
N GLY A 165 -8.59 -22.88 7.51
CA GLY A 165 -9.34 -22.93 8.76
C GLY A 165 -9.74 -24.35 9.15
N ASN A 166 -10.23 -25.16 8.20
CA ASN A 166 -10.55 -26.57 8.42
C ASN A 166 -9.31 -27.44 8.73
N LEU A 167 -8.13 -27.03 8.26
CA LEU A 167 -6.86 -27.65 8.60
C LEU A 167 -6.29 -27.19 9.96
N GLY A 168 -7.02 -26.33 10.69
CA GLY A 168 -6.60 -25.78 11.97
C GLY A 168 -5.74 -24.51 11.89
N PHE A 169 -5.45 -24.01 10.69
CA PHE A 169 -4.68 -22.80 10.50
C PHE A 169 -5.61 -21.58 10.45
N THR A 170 -5.62 -20.81 11.52
CA THR A 170 -6.43 -19.58 11.66
C THR A 170 -5.54 -18.36 11.87
N GLY A 171 -6.14 -17.16 11.83
CA GLY A 171 -5.47 -15.91 12.16
C GLY A 171 -4.50 -15.41 11.09
N LEU A 172 -3.20 -15.43 11.35
CA LEU A 172 -2.18 -14.84 10.50
C LEU A 172 -1.94 -15.62 9.19
N LEU A 173 -1.88 -16.95 9.25
CA LEU A 173 -1.42 -17.78 8.14
C LEU A 173 -2.30 -17.67 6.89
N PRO A 174 -3.63 -17.79 6.94
CA PRO A 174 -4.48 -17.61 5.75
C PRO A 174 -4.28 -16.24 5.09
N LYS A 175 -4.18 -15.18 5.89
CA LYS A 175 -3.95 -13.83 5.41
C LYS A 175 -2.58 -13.69 4.74
N ALA A 176 -1.54 -14.27 5.33
CA ALA A 176 -0.19 -14.27 4.78
C ALA A 176 -0.10 -15.06 3.47
N VAL A 177 -0.82 -16.18 3.32
CA VAL A 177 -0.86 -16.96 2.08
C VAL A 177 -1.48 -16.14 0.95
N ILE A 178 -2.63 -15.47 1.19
CA ILE A 178 -3.30 -14.63 0.20
C ILE A 178 -2.43 -13.42 -0.16
N SER A 179 -1.83 -12.78 0.82
CA SER A 179 -0.88 -11.67 0.65
C SER A 179 0.35 -12.09 -0.15
N GLY A 180 0.91 -13.27 0.15
CA GLY A 180 2.03 -13.88 -0.57
C GLY A 180 1.69 -14.22 -2.02
N TYR A 181 0.46 -14.73 -2.26
CA TYR A 181 -0.02 -15.01 -3.61
C TYR A 181 -0.05 -13.76 -4.50
N LEU A 182 -0.44 -12.61 -3.99
CA LEU A 182 -0.42 -11.37 -4.78
C LEU A 182 0.99 -10.82 -4.97
N SER A 183 1.88 -11.02 -4.01
CA SER A 183 3.22 -10.41 -4.01
C SER A 183 4.28 -11.23 -4.77
N PHE A 184 4.11 -12.55 -4.97
CA PHE A 184 5.14 -13.36 -5.65
C PHE A 184 5.32 -13.00 -7.13
N PHE A 185 4.24 -12.67 -7.82
CA PHE A 185 4.25 -12.43 -9.27
C PHE A 185 5.18 -11.27 -9.69
N PRO A 186 5.04 -10.04 -9.16
CA PRO A 186 5.91 -8.94 -9.58
C PRO A 186 7.39 -9.23 -9.26
N VAL A 187 7.67 -9.95 -8.17
CA VAL A 187 9.02 -10.35 -7.80
C VAL A 187 9.56 -11.37 -8.81
N THR A 188 8.76 -12.38 -9.15
CA THR A 188 9.17 -13.40 -10.14
C THR A 188 9.51 -12.76 -11.49
N ILE A 189 8.58 -11.94 -12.02
CA ILE A 189 8.77 -11.32 -13.34
C ILE A 189 9.95 -10.36 -13.34
N GLY A 190 10.05 -9.51 -12.30
CA GLY A 190 11.16 -8.56 -12.19
C GLY A 190 12.51 -9.26 -12.06
N MET A 191 12.59 -10.31 -11.25
CA MET A 191 13.82 -11.08 -11.09
C MET A 191 14.19 -11.88 -12.35
N VAL A 192 13.22 -12.48 -13.05
CA VAL A 192 13.49 -13.15 -14.34
C VAL A 192 14.06 -12.14 -15.34
N LYS A 193 13.43 -10.95 -15.45
CA LYS A 193 13.92 -9.87 -16.31
C LYS A 193 15.33 -9.42 -15.91
N GLY A 194 15.56 -9.23 -14.61
CA GLY A 194 16.86 -8.81 -14.08
C GLY A 194 17.95 -9.85 -14.27
N LEU A 195 17.68 -11.14 -14.01
CA LEU A 195 18.67 -12.23 -14.21
C LEU A 195 19.00 -12.48 -15.70
N ARG A 196 18.11 -12.03 -16.62
CA ARG A 196 18.32 -12.09 -18.07
C ARG A 196 18.88 -10.79 -18.67
N SER A 197 19.06 -9.74 -17.86
CA SER A 197 19.48 -8.42 -18.34
C SER A 197 20.95 -8.27 -18.75
N PRO A 198 21.92 -9.12 -18.30
CA PRO A 198 23.31 -8.98 -18.73
C PRO A 198 23.45 -9.09 -20.25
N ASP A 199 24.28 -8.21 -20.80
CA ASP A 199 24.61 -8.18 -22.22
C ASP A 199 25.25 -9.51 -22.67
N PRO A 200 24.93 -10.04 -23.87
CA PRO A 200 25.58 -11.20 -24.45
C PRO A 200 27.12 -11.11 -24.44
N LEU A 201 27.67 -9.92 -24.72
CA LEU A 201 29.12 -9.69 -24.69
C LEU A 201 29.72 -9.92 -23.29
N GLN A 202 29.01 -9.52 -22.23
CA GLN A 202 29.43 -9.78 -20.84
C GLN A 202 29.41 -11.29 -20.52
N LEU A 203 28.42 -12.00 -21.04
CA LEU A 203 28.35 -13.48 -20.88
C LEU A 203 29.45 -14.17 -21.64
N ASP A 204 29.81 -13.70 -22.84
CA ASP A 204 30.93 -14.28 -23.63
C ASP A 204 32.27 -13.94 -22.97
N LEU A 205 32.43 -12.76 -22.37
CA LEU A 205 33.61 -12.44 -21.57
C LEU A 205 33.76 -13.43 -20.39
N MET A 206 32.69 -13.74 -19.67
CA MET A 206 32.75 -14.74 -18.60
C MET A 206 33.14 -16.12 -19.10
N ARG A 207 32.71 -16.50 -20.30
CA ARG A 207 33.13 -17.75 -20.96
C ARG A 207 34.64 -17.76 -21.29
N THR A 208 35.16 -16.64 -21.80
CA THR A 208 36.59 -16.48 -22.09
C THR A 208 37.46 -16.70 -20.84
N TYR A 209 36.93 -16.28 -19.67
CA TYR A 209 37.57 -16.53 -18.37
C TYR A 209 37.25 -17.91 -17.79
N SER A 210 36.64 -18.81 -18.56
CA SER A 210 36.25 -20.17 -18.10
C SER A 210 35.40 -20.16 -16.82
N ALA A 211 34.58 -19.10 -16.63
CA ALA A 211 33.74 -18.98 -15.46
C ALA A 211 32.63 -20.04 -15.45
N ASP A 212 32.49 -20.73 -14.32
CA ASP A 212 31.42 -21.71 -14.11
C ASP A 212 30.03 -21.02 -13.94
N ARG A 213 28.97 -21.84 -13.93
CA ARG A 213 27.59 -21.31 -13.83
C ARG A 213 27.35 -20.56 -12.53
N ALA A 214 27.94 -20.95 -11.41
CA ALA A 214 27.80 -20.31 -10.12
C ALA A 214 28.52 -18.96 -10.12
N GLN A 215 29.70 -18.88 -10.74
CA GLN A 215 30.44 -17.63 -10.90
C GLN A 215 29.69 -16.64 -11.79
N VAL A 216 29.13 -17.09 -12.92
CA VAL A 216 28.29 -16.25 -13.80
C VAL A 216 27.04 -15.74 -13.05
N PHE A 217 26.40 -16.61 -12.27
CA PHE A 217 25.25 -16.22 -11.46
C PHE A 217 25.63 -15.19 -10.39
N ALA A 218 26.62 -15.48 -9.55
CA ALA A 218 26.96 -14.65 -8.41
C ALA A 218 27.63 -13.33 -8.79
N LYS A 219 28.50 -13.31 -9.83
CA LYS A 219 29.31 -12.15 -10.20
C LYS A 219 28.66 -11.27 -11.28
N LEU A 220 27.74 -11.82 -12.10
CA LEU A 220 27.16 -11.09 -13.21
C LEU A 220 25.63 -11.00 -13.09
N ARG A 221 24.90 -12.15 -13.09
CA ARG A 221 23.44 -12.14 -13.17
C ARG A 221 22.76 -11.60 -11.90
N TRP A 222 23.21 -12.02 -10.73
CA TRP A 222 22.64 -11.57 -9.46
C TRP A 222 22.85 -10.07 -9.21
N PRO A 223 24.06 -9.52 -9.38
CA PRO A 223 24.27 -8.05 -9.28
C PRO A 223 23.44 -7.25 -10.26
N ALA A 224 23.30 -7.71 -11.52
CA ALA A 224 22.46 -7.07 -12.52
C ALA A 224 20.96 -7.12 -12.16
N ALA A 225 20.52 -8.23 -11.55
CA ALA A 225 19.11 -8.38 -11.16
C ALA A 225 18.68 -7.48 -10.01
N VAL A 226 19.58 -7.00 -9.16
CA VAL A 226 19.24 -6.15 -8.01
C VAL A 226 18.61 -4.83 -8.45
N GLY A 227 19.02 -4.28 -9.60
CA GLY A 227 18.39 -3.07 -10.16
C GLY A 227 16.90 -3.27 -10.52
N PHE A 228 16.49 -4.50 -10.82
CA PHE A 228 15.10 -4.87 -11.11
C PHE A 228 14.35 -5.34 -9.87
N LEU A 229 15.05 -5.81 -8.84
CA LEU A 229 14.47 -6.32 -7.61
C LEU A 229 13.73 -5.23 -6.85
N PHE A 230 14.36 -4.09 -6.57
CA PHE A 230 13.74 -3.04 -5.75
C PHE A 230 12.46 -2.43 -6.34
N PRO A 231 12.39 -2.09 -7.64
CA PRO A 231 11.11 -1.70 -8.24
C PRO A 231 10.04 -2.77 -8.08
N SER A 232 10.41 -4.05 -8.25
CA SER A 232 9.48 -5.18 -8.08
C SER A 232 9.03 -5.35 -6.63
N LEU A 233 9.92 -5.15 -5.66
CA LEU A 233 9.58 -5.19 -4.23
C LEU A 233 8.61 -4.08 -3.83
N LYS A 234 8.70 -2.87 -4.39
CA LYS A 234 7.74 -1.78 -4.14
C LYS A 234 6.34 -2.15 -4.62
N VAL A 235 6.23 -2.76 -5.79
CA VAL A 235 4.95 -3.25 -6.30
C VAL A 235 4.45 -4.42 -5.46
N ALA A 236 5.32 -5.35 -5.13
CA ALA A 236 5.00 -6.55 -4.34
C ALA A 236 4.48 -6.21 -2.95
N ILE A 237 5.11 -5.27 -2.22
CA ILE A 237 4.67 -4.89 -0.87
C ILE A 237 3.31 -4.19 -0.89
N ALA A 238 3.03 -3.37 -1.92
CA ALA A 238 1.74 -2.75 -2.10
C ALA A 238 0.65 -3.81 -2.38
N LEU A 239 0.92 -4.77 -3.26
CA LEU A 239 0.01 -5.88 -3.53
C LEU A 239 -0.15 -6.82 -2.33
N ALA A 240 0.91 -7.03 -1.54
CA ALA A 240 0.83 -7.78 -0.30
C ALA A 240 -0.14 -7.13 0.71
N LEU A 241 -0.10 -5.79 0.83
CA LEU A 241 -1.05 -5.06 1.67
C LEU A 241 -2.49 -5.20 1.17
N VAL A 242 -2.71 -5.06 -0.15
CA VAL A 242 -4.03 -5.30 -0.75
C VAL A 242 -4.49 -6.73 -0.44
N GLY A 243 -3.61 -7.72 -0.60
CA GLY A 243 -3.91 -9.12 -0.28
C GLY A 243 -4.28 -9.34 1.18
N ALA A 244 -3.57 -8.71 2.11
CA ALA A 244 -3.88 -8.78 3.54
C ALA A 244 -5.27 -8.18 3.84
N ILE A 245 -5.58 -7.00 3.29
CA ILE A 245 -6.89 -6.36 3.47
C ILE A 245 -8.00 -7.22 2.88
N VAL A 246 -7.81 -7.74 1.66
CA VAL A 246 -8.79 -8.63 1.00
C VAL A 246 -9.00 -9.92 1.79
N ALA A 247 -7.94 -10.49 2.36
CA ALA A 247 -8.03 -11.67 3.20
C ALA A 247 -8.79 -11.44 4.53
N GLU A 248 -8.93 -10.19 4.94
CA GLU A 248 -9.67 -9.77 6.13
C GLU A 248 -11.16 -9.50 5.86
N LEU A 249 -11.58 -9.40 4.59
CA LEU A 249 -12.99 -9.20 4.21
C LEU A 249 -13.86 -10.46 4.40
N PRO A 250 -13.41 -11.70 4.11
CA PRO A 250 -14.24 -12.86 4.32
C PRO A 250 -14.58 -13.05 5.79
N THR A 251 -15.77 -13.57 6.02
CA THR A 251 -16.39 -13.80 7.32
C THR A 251 -15.47 -14.34 8.40
N GLY A 252 -15.52 -13.73 9.59
CA GLY A 252 -14.84 -14.20 10.79
C GLY A 252 -13.49 -13.54 11.08
N ALA A 253 -13.01 -12.65 10.25
CA ALA A 253 -11.86 -11.83 10.63
C ALA A 253 -12.22 -10.89 11.78
N GLN A 254 -11.74 -11.22 12.98
CA GLN A 254 -12.05 -10.43 14.19
C GLN A 254 -11.22 -9.14 14.28
N ALA A 255 -10.18 -9.00 13.47
CA ALA A 255 -9.26 -7.86 13.49
C ALA A 255 -8.56 -7.67 12.14
N GLY A 256 -8.19 -6.43 11.88
CA GLY A 256 -7.55 -5.94 10.66
C GLY A 256 -8.31 -4.77 10.05
N LEU A 257 -7.65 -4.01 9.19
CA LEU A 257 -8.28 -2.86 8.50
C LEU A 257 -9.41 -3.31 7.57
N GLY A 258 -9.24 -4.45 6.87
CA GLY A 258 -10.28 -5.04 6.04
C GLY A 258 -11.52 -5.46 6.85
N ALA A 259 -11.33 -6.06 8.02
CA ALA A 259 -12.42 -6.39 8.92
C ALA A 259 -13.15 -5.13 9.41
N ARG A 260 -12.43 -4.03 9.63
CA ARG A 260 -13.02 -2.75 10.02
C ARG A 260 -13.85 -2.13 8.91
N LEU A 261 -13.36 -2.20 7.66
CA LEU A 261 -14.10 -1.78 6.47
C LEU A 261 -15.41 -2.55 6.33
N LEU A 262 -15.35 -3.87 6.47
CA LEU A 262 -16.52 -4.74 6.35
C LEU A 262 -17.55 -4.46 7.45
N THR A 263 -17.10 -4.38 8.70
CA THR A 263 -17.98 -4.08 9.86
C THR A 263 -18.65 -2.72 9.68
N GLY A 264 -17.89 -1.71 9.28
CA GLY A 264 -18.44 -0.37 9.00
C GLY A 264 -19.50 -0.40 7.90
N SER A 265 -19.31 -1.21 6.85
CA SER A 265 -20.28 -1.38 5.77
C SER A 265 -21.58 -2.03 6.25
N TYR A 266 -21.50 -3.08 7.06
CA TYR A 266 -22.69 -3.75 7.59
C TYR A 266 -23.52 -2.87 8.54
N TYR A 267 -22.87 -2.02 9.32
CA TYR A 267 -23.54 -1.17 10.31
C TYR A 267 -23.76 0.28 9.84
N GLY A 268 -23.49 0.60 8.58
CA GLY A 268 -23.65 1.95 8.02
C GLY A 268 -22.74 3.00 8.67
N GLN A 269 -21.58 2.59 9.20
CA GLN A 269 -20.61 3.46 9.88
C GLN A 269 -19.62 4.04 8.86
N THR A 270 -20.11 4.87 7.95
CA THR A 270 -19.33 5.39 6.81
C THR A 270 -18.11 6.19 7.25
N VAL A 271 -18.20 6.96 8.33
CA VAL A 271 -17.05 7.71 8.89
C VAL A 271 -15.91 6.76 9.26
N GLN A 272 -16.22 5.62 9.88
CA GLN A 272 -15.21 4.61 10.25
C GLN A 272 -14.62 3.89 9.03
N ILE A 273 -15.43 3.66 7.97
CA ILE A 273 -14.94 3.09 6.71
C ILE A 273 -13.88 4.01 6.12
N TRP A 274 -14.17 5.31 6.00
CA TRP A 274 -13.24 6.28 5.46
C TRP A 274 -11.99 6.45 6.32
N ALA A 275 -12.14 6.45 7.64
CA ALA A 275 -11.00 6.49 8.57
C ALA A 275 -10.09 5.25 8.41
N ALA A 276 -10.68 4.05 8.29
CA ALA A 276 -9.92 2.82 8.03
C ALA A 276 -9.23 2.83 6.65
N LEU A 277 -9.89 3.39 5.62
CA LEU A 277 -9.31 3.54 4.28
C LEU A 277 -8.10 4.50 4.29
N LEU A 278 -8.20 5.64 4.99
CA LEU A 278 -7.08 6.57 5.12
C LEU A 278 -5.93 5.94 5.93
N MET A 279 -6.22 5.18 6.98
CA MET A 279 -5.20 4.42 7.72
C MET A 279 -4.52 3.38 6.83
N ALA A 280 -5.27 2.64 5.99
CA ALA A 280 -4.71 1.70 5.04
C ALA A 280 -3.81 2.40 4.00
N SER A 281 -4.21 3.59 3.52
CA SER A 281 -3.42 4.40 2.59
C SER A 281 -2.12 4.91 3.25
N PHE A 282 -2.20 5.34 4.50
CA PHE A 282 -1.02 5.71 5.28
C PHE A 282 -0.07 4.52 5.48
N LEU A 283 -0.61 3.35 5.81
CA LEU A 283 0.16 2.11 5.96
C LEU A 283 0.84 1.73 4.63
N ALA A 284 0.14 1.87 3.49
CA ALA A 284 0.71 1.64 2.16
C ALA A 284 1.91 2.56 1.90
N MET A 285 1.78 3.86 2.17
CA MET A 285 2.87 4.82 2.03
C MET A 285 4.07 4.46 2.91
N LEU A 286 3.81 4.01 4.13
CA LEU A 286 4.84 3.62 5.09
C LEU A 286 5.63 2.39 4.61
N VAL A 287 4.93 1.31 4.19
CA VAL A 287 5.60 0.08 3.78
C VAL A 287 6.33 0.23 2.44
N VAL A 288 5.76 0.95 1.47
CA VAL A 288 6.43 1.27 0.20
C VAL A 288 7.62 2.21 0.43
N GLY A 289 7.45 3.19 1.31
CA GLY A 289 8.52 4.09 1.72
C GLY A 289 9.69 3.35 2.39
N ALA A 290 9.40 2.37 3.25
CA ALA A 290 10.42 1.53 3.89
C ALA A 290 11.24 0.73 2.87
N VAL A 291 10.59 0.13 1.85
CA VAL A 291 11.28 -0.53 0.74
C VAL A 291 12.13 0.47 -0.05
N GLY A 292 11.63 1.70 -0.27
CA GLY A 292 12.38 2.76 -0.94
C GLY A 292 13.61 3.22 -0.13
N LEU A 293 13.53 3.22 1.20
CA LEU A 293 14.67 3.49 2.07
C LEU A 293 15.71 2.35 2.02
N ALA A 294 15.23 1.10 2.03
CA ALA A 294 16.10 -0.08 1.87
C ALA A 294 16.84 -0.06 0.52
N GLU A 295 16.17 0.31 -0.57
CA GLU A 295 16.81 0.52 -1.88
C GLU A 295 17.93 1.57 -1.80
N ARG A 296 17.65 2.77 -1.26
CA ARG A 296 18.65 3.84 -1.12
C ARG A 296 19.85 3.40 -0.29
N ALA A 297 19.62 2.63 0.77
CA ALA A 297 20.69 2.06 1.58
C ALA A 297 21.54 1.06 0.77
N ALA A 298 20.90 0.15 0.03
CA ALA A 298 21.57 -0.82 -0.82
C ALA A 298 22.42 -0.16 -1.93
N VAL A 299 21.89 0.90 -2.56
CA VAL A 299 22.61 1.69 -3.58
C VAL A 299 23.85 2.35 -2.97
N ARG A 300 23.72 2.96 -1.80
CA ARG A 300 24.84 3.61 -1.09
C ARG A 300 25.94 2.60 -0.75
N LEU A 301 25.59 1.43 -0.23
CA LEU A 301 26.53 0.38 0.13
C LEU A 301 27.28 -0.19 -1.09
N ARG A 302 26.71 -0.10 -2.29
CA ARG A 302 27.33 -0.55 -3.56
C ARG A 302 28.09 0.56 -4.31
N GLY A 303 28.36 1.68 -3.66
CA GLY A 303 29.13 2.78 -4.27
C GLY A 303 28.33 3.61 -5.29
N GLY A 304 27.00 3.68 -5.15
CA GLY A 304 26.15 4.54 -5.98
C GLY A 304 25.84 3.98 -7.39
N ARG A 305 26.16 2.70 -7.68
CA ARG A 305 25.88 2.03 -8.95
C ARG A 305 24.82 0.94 -8.74
N LEU A 306 23.65 1.12 -9.30
CA LEU A 306 22.65 0.08 -9.57
C LEU A 306 22.32 0.10 -11.06
#